data_21f03e6758dd500ad1086b20fe138f6f
#
_entry.id   21f03e6758dd500ad1086b20fe138f6f
#
_cell.length_a   1.000
_cell.length_b   1.000
_cell.length_c   1.000
_cell.angle_alpha   90.00
_cell.angle_beta   90.00
_cell.angle_gamma   90.00
#
_symmetry.space_group_name_H-M   'P 1'
#
loop_
_entity.id
_entity.type
_entity.pdbx_description
1 polymer ?
#
loop_
_entity_poly.entity_id
_entity_poly.type
_entity_poly.pdbx_seq_one_letter_code
_entity_poly.pdbx_strand_id
1 'polypeptide(L)'
;MATYSERMVELRTEKGISQKAAAVDLGISQALLSHYEKGIREFNLDFLCRVAEYYNVTTDYILGRTDSRAGLDSTVLDDKEE
;
A
#
# COMPACT_ATOMS: atom_id res chain seq x y z
N MET A 1 -8.75 2.68 13.88
CA MET A 1 -8.04 1.80 12.96
C MET A 1 -7.88 2.51 11.63
N ALA A 2 -6.70 2.46 11.05
CA ALA A 2 -6.45 3.15 9.79
C ALA A 2 -7.14 2.43 8.65
N THR A 3 -7.58 3.21 7.65
CA THR A 3 -8.16 2.65 6.45
C THR A 3 -7.09 2.57 5.37
N TYR A 4 -7.40 1.87 4.28
CA TYR A 4 -6.45 1.76 3.18
C TYR A 4 -6.14 3.14 2.59
N SER A 5 -7.13 4.02 2.56
CA SER A 5 -6.92 5.36 2.00
C SER A 5 -5.94 6.15 2.85
N GLU A 6 -6.07 6.06 4.16
CA GLU A 6 -5.16 6.75 5.07
C GLU A 6 -3.75 6.19 4.96
N ARG A 7 -3.62 4.87 4.85
CA ARG A 7 -2.30 4.24 4.69
C ARG A 7 -1.64 4.69 3.40
N MET A 8 -2.39 4.79 2.31
CA MET A 8 -1.81 5.23 1.05
C MET A 8 -1.26 6.65 1.13
N VAL A 9 -2.01 7.55 1.75
CA VAL A 9 -1.55 8.93 1.91
C VAL A 9 -0.32 8.97 2.80
N GLU A 10 -0.36 8.23 3.89
CA GLU A 10 0.75 8.17 4.84
C GLU A 10 2.03 7.71 4.14
N LEU A 11 1.96 6.61 3.42
CA LEU A 11 3.12 6.03 2.78
C LEU A 11 3.67 6.93 1.67
N ARG A 12 2.78 7.53 0.89
CA ARG A 12 3.20 8.41 -0.18
C ARG A 12 3.89 9.66 0.39
N THR A 13 3.31 10.22 1.43
CA THR A 13 3.86 11.40 2.09
C THR A 13 5.24 11.10 2.68
N GLU A 14 5.38 9.95 3.32
CA GLU A 14 6.66 9.56 3.89
C GLU A 14 7.72 9.37 2.81
N LYS A 15 7.31 8.83 1.68
CA LYS A 15 8.23 8.64 0.56
C LYS A 15 8.60 9.96 -0.11
N GLY A 16 7.83 11.00 0.16
CA GLY A 16 8.13 12.34 -0.34
C GLY A 16 7.81 12.51 -1.81
N ILE A 17 6.86 11.78 -2.35
CA ILE A 17 6.52 11.87 -3.77
C ILE A 17 5.13 12.44 -3.94
N SER A 18 4.92 13.06 -5.10
CA SER A 18 3.65 13.66 -5.43
C SER A 18 2.64 12.58 -5.82
N GLN A 19 1.38 12.94 -5.79
CA GLN A 19 0.32 12.05 -6.25
C GLN A 19 0.55 11.69 -7.73
N LYS A 20 0.97 12.67 -8.53
CA LYS A 20 1.22 12.42 -9.93
C LYS A 20 2.34 11.41 -10.15
N ALA A 21 3.44 11.55 -9.41
CA ALA A 21 4.55 10.63 -9.55
C ALA A 21 4.17 9.22 -9.12
N ALA A 22 3.45 9.10 -8.01
CA ALA A 22 3.02 7.80 -7.55
C ALA A 22 2.07 7.14 -8.53
N ALA A 23 1.19 7.93 -9.15
CA ALA A 23 0.25 7.38 -10.11
C ALA A 23 0.98 6.82 -11.32
N VAL A 24 1.99 7.53 -11.81
CA VAL A 24 2.81 7.04 -12.92
C VAL A 24 3.46 5.72 -12.55
N ASP A 25 4.07 5.65 -11.38
CA ASP A 25 4.76 4.44 -10.95
C ASP A 25 3.80 3.27 -10.77
N LEU A 26 2.58 3.55 -10.33
CA LEU A 26 1.59 2.51 -10.10
C LEU A 26 0.81 2.16 -11.36
N GLY A 27 1.03 2.91 -12.44
CA GLY A 27 0.38 2.60 -13.71
C GLY A 27 -1.08 3.00 -13.78
N ILE A 28 -1.49 4.03 -13.05
CA ILE A 28 -2.87 4.50 -13.05
C ILE A 28 -2.89 6.00 -13.25
N SER A 29 -4.08 6.54 -13.50
CA SER A 29 -4.21 8.00 -13.63
C SER A 29 -4.13 8.65 -12.25
N GLN A 30 -3.74 9.91 -12.25
CA GLN A 30 -3.71 10.67 -11.00
C GLN A 30 -5.12 10.79 -10.41
N ALA A 31 -6.13 10.93 -11.26
CA ALA A 31 -7.50 11.02 -10.79
C ALA A 31 -7.92 9.77 -10.06
N LEU A 32 -7.56 8.60 -10.59
CA LEU A 32 -7.89 7.35 -9.94
C LEU A 32 -7.15 7.22 -8.61
N LEU A 33 -5.88 7.58 -8.58
CA LEU A 33 -5.14 7.54 -7.32
C LEU A 33 -5.78 8.47 -6.28
N SER A 34 -6.22 9.65 -6.71
CA SER A 34 -6.90 10.57 -5.82
C SER A 34 -8.16 9.94 -5.23
N HIS A 35 -8.92 9.22 -6.05
CA HIS A 35 -10.12 8.54 -5.57
C HIS A 35 -9.79 7.46 -4.54
N TYR A 36 -8.71 6.72 -4.76
CA TYR A 36 -8.27 5.73 -3.78
C TYR A 36 -7.85 6.40 -2.47
N GLU A 37 -7.10 7.49 -2.56
CA GLU A 37 -6.61 8.17 -1.37
C GLU A 37 -7.71 8.87 -0.60
N LYS A 38 -8.83 9.17 -1.27
CA LYS A 38 -9.98 9.75 -0.58
C LYS A 38 -10.98 8.71 -0.08
N GLY A 39 -10.72 7.44 -0.40
CA GLY A 39 -11.61 6.37 0.02
C GLY A 39 -12.88 6.26 -0.80
N ILE A 40 -12.93 6.89 -1.97
CA ILE A 40 -14.10 6.86 -2.85
C ILE A 40 -14.17 5.56 -3.65
N ARG A 41 -13.03 4.98 -3.98
CA ARG A 41 -12.93 3.74 -4.73
C ARG A 41 -12.14 2.74 -3.93
N GLU A 42 -12.51 1.47 -4.06
CA GLU A 42 -11.78 0.38 -3.41
C GLU A 42 -10.85 -0.28 -4.40
N PHE A 43 -9.75 -0.84 -3.90
CA PHE A 43 -8.80 -1.56 -4.72
C PHE A 43 -9.36 -2.89 -5.17
N ASN A 44 -8.96 -3.35 -6.35
CA ASN A 44 -9.06 -4.78 -6.61
C ASN A 44 -7.82 -5.44 -6.00
N LEU A 45 -7.83 -6.77 -5.96
CA LEU A 45 -6.76 -7.50 -5.30
C LEU A 45 -5.41 -7.30 -5.97
N ASP A 46 -5.40 -7.22 -7.29
CA ASP A 46 -4.17 -7.01 -8.02
C ASP A 46 -3.53 -5.67 -7.65
N PHE A 47 -4.33 -4.63 -7.59
CA PHE A 47 -3.82 -3.31 -7.27
C PHE A 47 -3.35 -3.25 -5.82
N LEU A 48 -4.06 -3.91 -4.92
CA LEU A 48 -3.65 -3.98 -3.52
C LEU A 48 -2.24 -4.56 -3.40
N CYS A 49 -1.98 -5.65 -4.10
CA CYS A 49 -0.65 -6.27 -4.06
C CYS A 49 0.40 -5.33 -4.67
N ARG A 50 0.03 -4.64 -5.73
CA ARG A 50 0.96 -3.71 -6.38
C ARG A 50 1.34 -2.55 -5.45
N VAL A 51 0.36 -2.00 -4.74
CA VAL A 51 0.60 -0.92 -3.79
C VAL A 51 1.51 -1.40 -2.67
N ALA A 52 1.24 -2.58 -2.14
CA ALA A 52 2.04 -3.13 -1.06
C ALA A 52 3.50 -3.31 -1.51
N GLU A 53 3.69 -3.80 -2.71
CA GLU A 53 5.04 -3.98 -3.25
C GLU A 53 5.72 -2.64 -3.48
N TYR A 54 4.98 -1.68 -4.01
CA TYR A 54 5.54 -0.38 -4.32
C TYR A 54 6.06 0.31 -3.07
N TYR A 55 5.31 0.24 -1.98
CA TYR A 55 5.71 0.87 -0.73
C TYR A 55 6.47 -0.08 0.19
N ASN A 56 6.67 -1.32 -0.24
CA ASN A 56 7.44 -2.31 0.52
C ASN A 56 6.84 -2.55 1.90
N VAL A 57 5.56 -2.78 1.92
CA VAL A 57 4.81 -3.12 3.14
C VAL A 57 3.91 -4.30 2.83
N THR A 58 3.30 -4.87 3.86
CA THR A 58 2.38 -5.98 3.66
C THR A 58 1.01 -5.48 3.24
N THR A 59 0.24 -6.36 2.60
CA THR A 59 -1.15 -6.04 2.29
C THR A 59 -1.96 -5.83 3.55
N ASP A 60 -1.64 -6.56 4.62
CA ASP A 60 -2.32 -6.36 5.90
C ASP A 60 -2.12 -4.95 6.43
N TYR A 61 -0.91 -4.41 6.26
CA TYR A 61 -0.67 -3.04 6.69
C TYR A 61 -1.51 -2.06 5.88
N ILE A 62 -1.55 -2.25 4.56
CA ILE A 62 -2.36 -1.39 3.69
C ILE A 62 -3.83 -1.42 4.12
N LEU A 63 -4.32 -2.61 4.44
CA LEU A 63 -5.73 -2.77 4.81
C LEU A 63 -6.05 -2.32 6.23
N GLY A 64 -5.04 -1.92 6.98
CA GLY A 64 -5.25 -1.47 8.33
C GLY A 64 -5.45 -2.58 9.34
N ARG A 65 -5.09 -3.80 8.97
CA ARG A 65 -5.28 -4.95 9.86
C ARG A 65 -4.14 -5.10 10.86
N THR A 66 -3.05 -4.40 10.64
CA THR A 66 -1.91 -4.42 11.53
C THR A 66 -1.19 -3.08 11.42
N ASP A 67 -0.47 -2.72 12.44
CA ASP A 67 0.38 -1.55 12.41
C ASP A 67 1.82 -1.91 12.04
N SER A 68 2.08 -3.17 11.85
CA SER A 68 3.40 -3.63 11.44
C SER A 68 3.51 -3.61 9.93
N ARG A 69 4.50 -2.93 9.41
CA ARG A 69 4.71 -2.83 7.96
C ARG A 69 5.31 -4.08 7.38
N ALA A 70 6.11 -4.81 8.16
CA ALA A 70 6.69 -6.06 7.73
C ALA A 70 5.76 -7.18 8.17
N GLY A 71 5.75 -8.25 7.41
CA GLY A 71 4.96 -9.39 7.80
C GLY A 71 5.50 -10.00 9.08
N LEU A 72 4.58 -10.53 9.87
CA LEU A 72 4.96 -11.20 11.07
C LEU A 72 5.94 -12.28 10.83
N ASP A 73 5.69 -12.98 9.80
CA ASP A 73 6.44 -14.18 9.52
C ASP A 73 7.54 -13.94 8.55
N SER A 74 7.87 -12.71 8.32
CA SER A 74 8.94 -12.43 7.39
C SER A 74 10.22 -13.14 7.79
N THR A 75 10.46 -13.25 9.07
CA THR A 75 11.61 -14.01 9.52
C THR A 75 11.30 -15.47 9.64
N VAL A 76 10.11 -15.80 10.03
CA VAL A 76 9.74 -17.19 10.21
C VAL A 76 9.75 -17.94 8.91
N LEU A 77 9.22 -17.32 7.89
CA LEU A 77 9.17 -17.97 6.60
C LEU A 77 10.53 -18.29 6.06
N ASP A 78 11.45 -17.45 6.36
CA ASP A 78 12.81 -17.67 5.89
C ASP A 78 13.38 -18.93 6.42
N ASP A 79 12.96 -19.25 7.59
CA ASP A 79 13.48 -20.44 8.18
C ASP A 79 13.02 -21.65 7.56
N LYS A 80 12.09 -21.61 7.26
CA LYS A 80 11.62 -22.71 6.85
C LYS A 80 11.77 -23.12 5.70
N GLU A 81 11.92 -22.58 5.35
CA GLU A 81 12.14 -22.80 4.42
C GLU A 81 12.72 -23.61 4.34
N GLU A 82 12.92 -23.74 5.01
CA GLU A 82 13.45 -24.47 4.99
C GLU A 82 13.25 -25.24 5.08
#